data_eec31f4c3647d64e4f6ae6cc193a7148
#
_entry.id   eec31f4c3647d64e4f6ae6cc193a7148
#
_cell.length_a   1.000
_cell.length_b   1.000
_cell.length_c   1.000
_cell.angle_alpha   90.00
_cell.angle_beta   90.00
_cell.angle_gamma   90.00
#
_symmetry.space_group_name_H-M   'P 1'
#
loop_
_entity.id
_entity.type
_entity.pdbx_description
1 polymer ?
#
loop_
_entity_poly.entity_id
_entity_poly.type
_entity_poly.pdbx_seq_one_letter_code
_entity_poly.pdbx_strand_id
1 'polypeptide(L)'
;MSLPKSKQGDITTAMIITIDGPAGAGKSSVARALARRLGFAFLDTGAMYRAVALAGKRKGLDWDQPGDLADLARQIDLNLEDDRIYLDGEDVSEEIRTSAVTAVTRYAADNPQVRRRLVDLQRAAAMGKNIVTEGRDQGTLAFPNAECKIFLTASPLERARRRLRDLTAKGEPVIIEQVLAAQARRDEEDSSRALGPLVPAPDAVEISTDGLSLDQVVDKLEKIARQRGYLGEH
;
A
#
# COMPACT_ATOMS: atom_id res chain seq x y z
N MET A 1 2.04 -57.00 -2.62
CA MET A 1 1.05 -56.01 -3.10
C MET A 1 1.39 -54.70 -2.33
N SER A 2 2.22 -53.85 -2.92
CA SER A 2 2.67 -52.60 -2.29
C SER A 2 1.67 -51.50 -2.61
N LEU A 3 1.14 -50.84 -1.61
CA LEU A 3 0.26 -49.69 -1.74
C LEU A 3 1.04 -48.51 -2.35
N PRO A 4 0.45 -47.74 -3.28
CA PRO A 4 1.13 -46.56 -3.82
C PRO A 4 1.27 -45.48 -2.75
N LYS A 5 2.48 -44.96 -2.58
CA LYS A 5 2.74 -43.77 -1.77
C LYS A 5 1.92 -42.59 -2.36
N SER A 6 0.98 -42.07 -1.59
CA SER A 6 0.31 -40.83 -1.90
C SER A 6 1.36 -39.73 -2.05
N LYS A 7 1.40 -39.09 -3.22
CA LYS A 7 2.12 -37.83 -3.40
C LYS A 7 1.53 -36.83 -2.41
N GLN A 8 2.29 -36.53 -1.36
CA GLN A 8 2.07 -35.41 -0.50
C GLN A 8 2.26 -34.18 -1.39
N GLY A 9 1.15 -33.58 -1.83
CA GLY A 9 1.19 -32.31 -2.54
C GLY A 9 1.81 -31.29 -1.60
N ASP A 10 2.93 -30.69 -2.01
CA ASP A 10 3.51 -29.53 -1.34
C ASP A 10 2.42 -28.48 -1.21
N ILE A 11 1.95 -28.26 0.02
CA ILE A 11 1.12 -27.11 0.36
C ILE A 11 2.09 -25.92 0.30
N THR A 12 2.22 -25.33 -0.88
CA THR A 12 2.91 -24.04 -0.99
C THR A 12 2.14 -23.04 -0.13
N THR A 13 2.69 -22.72 1.03
CA THR A 13 2.15 -21.66 1.88
C THR A 13 2.13 -20.37 1.08
N ALA A 14 0.98 -19.70 1.05
CA ALA A 14 0.83 -18.43 0.36
C ALA A 14 1.85 -17.42 0.87
N MET A 15 2.61 -16.78 -0.03
CA MET A 15 3.65 -15.83 0.31
C MET A 15 3.13 -14.39 0.30
N ILE A 16 3.45 -13.63 1.34
CA ILE A 16 3.14 -12.21 1.45
C ILE A 16 4.43 -11.39 1.36
N ILE A 17 4.45 -10.44 0.42
CA ILE A 17 5.53 -9.45 0.29
C ILE A 17 4.96 -8.09 0.66
N THR A 18 5.50 -7.45 1.70
CA THR A 18 5.11 -6.10 2.09
C THR A 18 6.13 -5.08 1.63
N ILE A 19 5.65 -3.94 1.11
CA ILE A 19 6.49 -2.81 0.69
C ILE A 19 5.99 -1.56 1.40
N ASP A 20 6.64 -1.20 2.48
CA ASP A 20 6.36 0.01 3.25
C ASP A 20 7.35 1.13 2.89
N GLY A 21 7.04 2.34 3.31
CA GLY A 21 7.92 3.49 3.12
C GLY A 21 7.17 4.81 2.90
N PRO A 22 7.87 5.94 2.86
CA PRO A 22 7.27 7.27 2.77
C PRO A 22 6.59 7.54 1.43
N ALA A 23 5.79 8.60 1.37
CA ALA A 23 5.17 9.05 0.13
C ALA A 23 6.22 9.45 -0.91
N GLY A 24 6.03 9.10 -2.18
CA GLY A 24 6.96 9.42 -3.28
C GLY A 24 8.17 8.50 -3.39
N ALA A 25 8.33 7.47 -2.53
CA ALA A 25 9.40 6.48 -2.64
C ALA A 25 9.27 5.52 -3.84
N GLY A 26 8.12 5.54 -4.56
CA GLY A 26 7.89 4.69 -5.73
C GLY A 26 7.21 3.36 -5.41
N LYS A 27 6.71 3.16 -4.19
CA LYS A 27 6.13 1.89 -3.73
C LYS A 27 5.09 1.29 -4.66
N SER A 28 4.07 2.05 -5.05
CA SER A 28 2.94 1.52 -5.85
C SER A 28 3.39 1.04 -7.23
N SER A 29 4.30 1.79 -7.89
CA SER A 29 4.87 1.38 -9.18
C SER A 29 5.71 0.11 -9.05
N VAL A 30 6.56 0.06 -8.02
CA VAL A 30 7.45 -1.08 -7.75
C VAL A 30 6.62 -2.31 -7.34
N ALA A 31 5.67 -2.16 -6.41
CA ALA A 31 4.84 -3.26 -5.93
C ALA A 31 4.00 -3.88 -7.05
N ARG A 32 3.39 -3.05 -7.90
CA ARG A 32 2.63 -3.51 -9.07
C ARG A 32 3.52 -4.23 -10.08
N ALA A 33 4.70 -3.70 -10.39
CA ALA A 33 5.63 -4.33 -11.31
C ALA A 33 6.17 -5.65 -10.76
N LEU A 34 6.48 -5.71 -9.47
CA LEU A 34 6.92 -6.92 -8.79
C LEU A 34 5.81 -7.99 -8.77
N ALA A 35 4.57 -7.61 -8.43
CA ALA A 35 3.44 -8.52 -8.41
C ALA A 35 3.22 -9.17 -9.79
N ARG A 36 3.23 -8.37 -10.87
CA ARG A 36 3.14 -8.89 -12.25
C ARG A 36 4.27 -9.85 -12.60
N ARG A 37 5.51 -9.52 -12.20
CA ARG A 37 6.70 -10.34 -12.50
C ARG A 37 6.66 -11.69 -11.78
N LEU A 38 6.12 -11.71 -10.55
CA LEU A 38 6.00 -12.93 -9.74
C LEU A 38 4.72 -13.73 -9.98
N GLY A 39 3.74 -13.19 -10.74
CA GLY A 39 2.41 -13.77 -10.87
C GLY A 39 1.59 -13.69 -9.57
N PHE A 40 1.87 -12.68 -8.73
CA PHE A 40 1.18 -12.44 -7.45
C PHE A 40 0.04 -11.44 -7.64
N ALA A 41 -0.97 -11.53 -6.76
CA ALA A 41 -1.97 -10.47 -6.65
C ALA A 41 -1.34 -9.20 -6.06
N PHE A 42 -1.82 -8.04 -6.50
CA PHE A 42 -1.40 -6.75 -5.97
C PHE A 42 -2.49 -6.16 -5.06
N LEU A 43 -2.11 -5.67 -3.89
CA LEU A 43 -3.01 -5.05 -2.93
C LEU A 43 -2.60 -3.59 -2.68
N ASP A 44 -3.33 -2.64 -3.29
CA ASP A 44 -3.18 -1.19 -3.11
C ASP A 44 -3.94 -0.76 -1.84
N THR A 45 -3.27 -0.77 -0.69
CA THR A 45 -3.94 -0.37 0.55
C THR A 45 -4.24 1.13 0.59
N GLY A 46 -3.41 1.94 -0.06
CA GLY A 46 -3.66 3.38 -0.19
C GLY A 46 -4.97 3.68 -0.92
N ALA A 47 -5.36 2.87 -1.90
CA ALA A 47 -6.65 2.98 -2.56
C ALA A 47 -7.82 2.73 -1.59
N MET A 48 -7.70 1.79 -0.66
CA MET A 48 -8.75 1.51 0.34
C MET A 48 -8.99 2.72 1.26
N TYR A 49 -7.94 3.35 1.80
CA TYR A 49 -8.08 4.57 2.60
C TYR A 49 -8.70 5.72 1.82
N ARG A 50 -8.34 5.87 0.55
CA ARG A 50 -8.91 6.88 -0.35
C ARG A 50 -10.38 6.62 -0.64
N ALA A 51 -10.80 5.37 -0.78
CA ALA A 51 -12.20 5.01 -1.00
C ALA A 51 -13.06 5.33 0.24
N VAL A 52 -12.58 5.06 1.45
CA VAL A 52 -13.25 5.50 2.68
C VAL A 52 -13.36 7.02 2.75
N ALA A 53 -12.29 7.74 2.42
CA ALA A 53 -12.30 9.20 2.39
C ALA A 53 -13.27 9.76 1.32
N LEU A 54 -13.35 9.13 0.14
CA LEU A 54 -14.32 9.45 -0.90
C LEU A 54 -15.76 9.26 -0.41
N ALA A 55 -16.04 8.13 0.24
CA ALA A 55 -17.35 7.84 0.80
C ALA A 55 -17.78 8.92 1.82
N GLY A 56 -16.86 9.30 2.74
CA GLY A 56 -17.09 10.37 3.69
C GLY A 56 -17.37 11.72 3.01
N LYS A 57 -16.56 12.04 1.97
CA LYS A 57 -16.74 13.26 1.17
C LYS A 57 -18.09 13.28 0.43
N ARG A 58 -18.48 12.16 -0.22
CA ARG A 58 -19.77 12.04 -0.92
C ARG A 58 -20.96 12.19 0.03
N LYS A 59 -20.83 11.72 1.29
CA LYS A 59 -21.86 11.90 2.33
C LYS A 59 -21.82 13.26 3.02
N GLY A 60 -20.83 14.12 2.72
CA GLY A 60 -20.70 15.43 3.34
C GLY A 60 -20.41 15.36 4.84
N LEU A 61 -19.66 14.33 5.29
CA LEU A 61 -19.34 14.17 6.71
C LEU A 61 -18.54 15.35 7.25
N ASP A 62 -18.80 15.69 8.49
CA ASP A 62 -17.98 16.60 9.27
C ASP A 62 -16.70 15.88 9.70
N TRP A 63 -15.57 16.37 9.20
CA TRP A 63 -14.26 15.75 9.47
C TRP A 63 -13.80 15.92 10.94
N ASP A 64 -14.42 16.82 11.68
CA ASP A 64 -14.15 16.99 13.12
C ASP A 64 -14.94 15.97 13.98
N GLN A 65 -15.75 15.11 13.34
CA GLN A 65 -16.50 14.01 13.96
C GLN A 65 -15.93 12.65 13.50
N PRO A 66 -14.77 12.20 14.04
CA PRO A 66 -14.11 10.98 13.56
C PRO A 66 -14.95 9.70 13.74
N GLY A 67 -15.94 9.70 14.64
CA GLY A 67 -16.88 8.60 14.84
C GLY A 67 -17.72 8.30 13.61
N ASP A 68 -18.22 9.35 12.94
CA ASP A 68 -19.09 9.22 11.77
C ASP A 68 -18.37 8.54 10.60
N LEU A 69 -17.08 8.87 10.40
CA LEU A 69 -16.26 8.23 9.38
C LEU A 69 -15.97 6.75 9.71
N ALA A 70 -15.79 6.43 10.99
CA ALA A 70 -15.60 5.06 11.44
C ALA A 70 -16.87 4.23 11.25
N ASP A 71 -18.05 4.80 11.53
CA ASP A 71 -19.35 4.15 11.31
C ASP A 71 -19.59 3.91 9.83
N LEU A 72 -19.31 4.91 9.00
CA LEU A 72 -19.40 4.79 7.55
C LEU A 72 -18.48 3.67 7.02
N ALA A 73 -17.23 3.62 7.48
CA ALA A 73 -16.26 2.60 7.05
C ALA A 73 -16.70 1.16 7.38
N ARG A 74 -17.58 0.97 8.37
CA ARG A 74 -18.18 -0.33 8.70
C ARG A 74 -19.35 -0.71 7.78
N GLN A 75 -20.02 0.28 7.21
CA GLN A 75 -21.25 0.10 6.41
C GLN A 75 -20.98 -0.07 4.92
N ILE A 76 -19.93 0.58 4.40
CA ILE A 76 -19.59 0.52 2.98
C ILE A 76 -19.02 -0.84 2.59
N ASP A 77 -19.34 -1.28 1.38
CA ASP A 77 -18.68 -2.42 0.73
C ASP A 77 -17.47 -1.93 -0.08
N LEU A 78 -16.29 -2.49 0.25
CA LEU A 78 -15.03 -2.22 -0.44
C LEU A 78 -14.49 -3.49 -1.04
N ASN A 79 -14.37 -3.54 -2.36
CA ASN A 79 -13.79 -4.65 -3.08
C ASN A 79 -12.62 -4.19 -3.96
N LEU A 80 -11.56 -5.03 -4.02
CA LEU A 80 -10.42 -4.85 -4.93
C LEU A 80 -10.37 -6.02 -5.89
N GLU A 81 -10.47 -5.72 -7.19
CA GLU A 81 -10.38 -6.70 -8.27
C GLU A 81 -9.52 -6.11 -9.41
N ASP A 82 -8.59 -6.89 -9.91
CA ASP A 82 -7.79 -6.56 -11.10
C ASP A 82 -7.20 -5.14 -11.09
N ASP A 83 -6.59 -4.74 -9.98
CA ASP A 83 -6.04 -3.39 -9.78
C ASP A 83 -7.09 -2.26 -9.69
N ARG A 84 -8.38 -2.57 -9.60
CA ARG A 84 -9.49 -1.63 -9.42
C ARG A 84 -10.03 -1.68 -8.01
N ILE A 85 -10.61 -0.56 -7.58
CA ILE A 85 -11.31 -0.48 -6.31
C ILE A 85 -12.77 -0.11 -6.55
N TYR A 86 -13.64 -0.88 -5.92
CA TYR A 86 -15.09 -0.70 -5.97
C TYR A 86 -15.59 -0.26 -4.60
N LEU A 87 -16.43 0.76 -4.61
CA LEU A 87 -17.14 1.28 -3.44
C LEU A 87 -18.64 1.06 -3.67
N ASP A 88 -19.27 0.22 -2.84
CA ASP A 88 -20.67 -0.15 -2.98
C ASP A 88 -21.04 -0.60 -4.41
N GLY A 89 -20.12 -1.35 -5.05
CA GLY A 89 -20.26 -1.87 -6.41
C GLY A 89 -19.89 -0.90 -7.54
N GLU A 90 -19.58 0.37 -7.26
CA GLU A 90 -19.14 1.37 -8.24
C GLU A 90 -17.61 1.37 -8.37
N ASP A 91 -17.07 1.34 -9.60
CA ASP A 91 -15.63 1.53 -9.85
C ASP A 91 -15.24 2.99 -9.58
N VAL A 92 -14.49 3.20 -8.50
CA VAL A 92 -14.02 4.53 -8.08
C VAL A 92 -12.52 4.73 -8.27
N SER A 93 -11.86 3.86 -9.04
CA SER A 93 -10.40 3.81 -9.20
C SER A 93 -9.77 5.12 -9.65
N GLU A 94 -10.46 5.89 -10.51
CA GLU A 94 -10.01 7.21 -10.96
C GLU A 94 -10.40 8.31 -9.96
N GLU A 95 -11.62 8.29 -9.44
CA GLU A 95 -12.11 9.33 -8.54
C GLU A 95 -11.31 9.44 -7.26
N ILE A 96 -10.88 8.31 -6.68
CA ILE A 96 -10.06 8.28 -5.46
C ILE A 96 -8.68 8.94 -5.64
N ARG A 97 -8.23 9.18 -6.90
CA ARG A 97 -6.91 9.77 -7.21
C ARG A 97 -6.95 11.28 -7.43
N THR A 98 -8.11 11.90 -7.26
CA THR A 98 -8.29 13.34 -7.36
C THR A 98 -7.62 14.09 -6.21
N SER A 99 -7.24 15.36 -6.45
CA SER A 99 -6.66 16.23 -5.41
C SER A 99 -7.63 16.44 -4.25
N ALA A 100 -8.94 16.53 -4.54
CA ALA A 100 -9.99 16.70 -3.54
C ALA A 100 -10.07 15.50 -2.57
N VAL A 101 -9.98 14.26 -3.07
CA VAL A 101 -9.95 13.05 -2.21
C VAL A 101 -8.61 12.96 -1.48
N THR A 102 -7.50 13.29 -2.16
CA THR A 102 -6.18 13.29 -1.54
C THR A 102 -6.11 14.18 -0.30
N ALA A 103 -6.73 15.36 -0.35
CA ALA A 103 -6.75 16.32 0.76
C ALA A 103 -7.43 15.79 2.04
N VAL A 104 -8.44 14.93 1.89
CA VAL A 104 -9.23 14.38 3.01
C VAL A 104 -8.82 12.95 3.41
N THR A 105 -7.93 12.30 2.65
CA THR A 105 -7.50 10.91 2.93
C THR A 105 -6.87 10.77 4.32
N ARG A 106 -6.24 11.81 4.85
CA ARG A 106 -5.65 11.82 6.20
C ARG A 106 -6.66 11.44 7.28
N TYR A 107 -7.90 11.90 7.19
CA TYR A 107 -8.94 11.61 8.19
C TYR A 107 -9.26 10.12 8.29
N ALA A 108 -9.22 9.40 7.17
CA ALA A 108 -9.33 7.95 7.18
C ALA A 108 -8.05 7.27 7.68
N ALA A 109 -6.88 7.78 7.25
CA ALA A 109 -5.60 7.20 7.61
C ALA A 109 -5.24 7.38 9.10
N ASP A 110 -5.67 8.46 9.74
CA ASP A 110 -5.38 8.75 11.15
C ASP A 110 -6.46 8.21 12.09
N ASN A 111 -7.59 7.72 11.57
CA ASN A 111 -8.67 7.17 12.37
C ASN A 111 -8.38 5.70 12.77
N PRO A 112 -8.17 5.38 14.07
CA PRO A 112 -7.81 4.02 14.48
C PRO A 112 -8.88 2.96 14.19
N GLN A 113 -10.17 3.34 14.18
CA GLN A 113 -11.26 2.40 13.90
C GLN A 113 -11.34 2.09 12.40
N VAL A 114 -11.17 3.09 11.54
CA VAL A 114 -11.05 2.89 10.09
C VAL A 114 -9.85 1.98 9.79
N ARG A 115 -8.69 2.24 10.41
CA ARG A 115 -7.48 1.41 10.22
C ARG A 115 -7.72 -0.04 10.59
N ARG A 116 -8.31 -0.32 11.77
CA ARG A 116 -8.61 -1.71 12.18
C ARG A 116 -9.50 -2.40 11.15
N ARG A 117 -10.58 -1.74 10.72
CA ARG A 117 -11.49 -2.28 9.69
C ARG A 117 -10.76 -2.58 8.38
N LEU A 118 -9.92 -1.65 7.90
CA LEU A 118 -9.20 -1.85 6.65
C LEU A 118 -8.12 -2.93 6.77
N VAL A 119 -7.44 -3.07 7.90
CA VAL A 119 -6.50 -4.19 8.15
C VAL A 119 -7.23 -5.54 8.08
N ASP A 120 -8.43 -5.65 8.65
CA ASP A 120 -9.22 -6.88 8.57
C ASP A 120 -9.59 -7.21 7.11
N LEU A 121 -10.00 -6.22 6.33
CA LEU A 121 -10.29 -6.39 4.91
C LEU A 121 -9.04 -6.78 4.09
N GLN A 122 -7.89 -6.15 4.38
CA GLN A 122 -6.61 -6.49 3.73
C GLN A 122 -6.23 -7.95 4.00
N ARG A 123 -6.34 -8.40 5.25
CA ARG A 123 -6.07 -9.80 5.63
C ARG A 123 -7.02 -10.77 4.95
N ALA A 124 -8.30 -10.43 4.89
CA ALA A 124 -9.30 -11.24 4.19
C ALA A 124 -9.00 -11.34 2.68
N ALA A 125 -8.62 -10.25 2.04
CA ALA A 125 -8.26 -10.22 0.61
C ALA A 125 -6.98 -11.03 0.29
N ALA A 126 -6.07 -11.15 1.26
CA ALA A 126 -4.81 -11.89 1.15
C ALA A 126 -4.94 -13.40 1.39
N MET A 127 -6.06 -13.85 1.99
CA MET A 127 -6.21 -15.24 2.43
C MET A 127 -6.03 -16.23 1.29
N GLY A 128 -5.07 -17.14 1.45
CA GLY A 128 -4.77 -18.20 0.46
C GLY A 128 -4.14 -17.74 -0.85
N LYS A 129 -3.68 -16.49 -0.93
CA LYS A 129 -3.10 -15.91 -2.15
C LYS A 129 -1.67 -15.47 -1.92
N ASN A 130 -0.82 -15.65 -2.94
CA ASN A 130 0.44 -14.94 -3.04
C ASN A 130 0.16 -13.46 -3.34
N ILE A 131 0.63 -12.54 -2.49
CA ILE A 131 0.38 -11.10 -2.67
C ILE A 131 1.63 -10.25 -2.54
N VAL A 132 1.65 -9.15 -3.28
CA VAL A 132 2.49 -7.99 -3.00
C VAL A 132 1.58 -6.87 -2.52
N THR A 133 1.81 -6.38 -1.31
CA THR A 133 1.05 -5.27 -0.74
C THR A 133 1.94 -4.05 -0.50
N GLU A 134 1.39 -2.86 -0.59
CA GLU A 134 2.13 -1.63 -0.30
C GLU A 134 1.37 -0.71 0.66
N GLY A 135 2.12 -0.01 1.51
CA GLY A 135 1.52 0.87 2.50
C GLY A 135 2.51 1.69 3.31
N ARG A 136 2.24 1.77 4.63
CA ARG A 136 3.06 2.43 5.65
C ARG A 136 3.40 1.50 6.80
N ASP A 137 2.54 0.52 7.02
CA ASP A 137 2.50 -0.36 8.18
C ASP A 137 2.13 -1.79 7.81
N GLN A 138 2.38 -2.16 6.56
CA GLN A 138 2.03 -3.50 6.09
C GLN A 138 2.85 -4.57 6.79
N GLY A 139 4.16 -4.38 6.93
CA GLY A 139 5.06 -5.30 7.61
C GLY A 139 5.06 -5.21 9.13
N THR A 140 4.45 -4.16 9.72
CA THR A 140 4.41 -3.96 11.17
C THR A 140 3.04 -4.25 11.77
N LEU A 141 1.94 -3.86 11.10
CA LEU A 141 0.58 -3.97 11.60
C LEU A 141 -0.28 -4.96 10.81
N ALA A 142 -0.38 -4.81 9.48
CA ALA A 142 -1.29 -5.61 8.68
C ALA A 142 -0.83 -7.07 8.57
N PHE A 143 0.43 -7.29 8.21
CA PHE A 143 1.05 -8.59 7.98
C PHE A 143 2.39 -8.73 8.73
N PRO A 144 2.37 -8.73 10.07
CA PRO A 144 3.60 -8.78 10.86
C PRO A 144 4.40 -10.08 10.67
N ASN A 145 3.77 -11.12 10.14
CA ASN A 145 4.39 -12.41 9.85
C ASN A 145 4.65 -12.62 8.34
N ALA A 146 4.63 -11.54 7.52
CA ALA A 146 4.96 -11.64 6.10
C ALA A 146 6.38 -12.20 5.89
N GLU A 147 6.53 -13.10 4.92
CA GLU A 147 7.79 -13.78 4.62
C GLU A 147 8.85 -12.83 4.08
N CYS A 148 8.41 -11.78 3.37
CA CYS A 148 9.31 -10.79 2.80
C CYS A 148 8.81 -9.38 3.13
N LYS A 149 9.63 -8.62 3.86
CA LYS A 149 9.31 -7.25 4.24
C LYS A 149 10.36 -6.31 3.68
N ILE A 150 9.91 -5.31 2.93
CA ILE A 150 10.73 -4.28 2.31
C ILE A 150 10.33 -2.93 2.85
N PHE A 151 11.31 -2.11 3.20
CA PHE A 151 11.11 -0.70 3.49
C PHE A 151 11.78 0.13 2.38
N LEU A 152 10.96 0.70 1.50
CA LEU A 152 11.41 1.41 0.32
C LEU A 152 11.55 2.90 0.62
N THR A 153 12.75 3.44 0.43
CA THR A 153 13.05 4.86 0.69
C THR A 153 13.51 5.58 -0.56
N ALA A 154 13.52 6.90 -0.50
CA ALA A 154 14.24 7.78 -1.41
C ALA A 154 14.53 9.09 -0.66
N SER A 155 15.56 9.82 -1.07
CA SER A 155 15.88 11.12 -0.49
C SER A 155 14.69 12.09 -0.60
N PRO A 156 14.50 13.01 0.37
CA PRO A 156 13.39 13.96 0.32
C PRO A 156 13.34 14.75 -1.00
N LEU A 157 14.50 15.13 -1.52
CA LEU A 157 14.58 15.87 -2.78
C LEU A 157 14.14 15.04 -3.98
N GLU A 158 14.55 13.76 -4.05
CA GLU A 158 14.16 12.88 -5.16
C GLU A 158 12.65 12.60 -5.13
N ARG A 159 12.07 12.36 -3.95
CA ARG A 159 10.63 12.19 -3.77
C ARG A 159 9.85 13.45 -4.18
N ALA A 160 10.37 14.62 -3.81
CA ALA A 160 9.76 15.90 -4.17
C ALA A 160 9.85 16.16 -5.69
N ARG A 161 10.95 15.81 -6.35
CA ARG A 161 11.09 15.90 -7.81
C ARG A 161 10.10 14.99 -8.54
N ARG A 162 9.90 13.76 -8.06
CA ARG A 162 8.89 12.83 -8.61
C ARG A 162 7.49 13.41 -8.47
N ARG A 163 7.16 13.91 -7.29
CA ARG A 163 5.85 14.52 -7.02
C ARG A 163 5.61 15.78 -7.83
N LEU A 164 6.63 16.63 -7.99
CA LEU A 164 6.56 17.84 -8.81
C LEU A 164 6.22 17.48 -10.26
N ARG A 165 6.91 16.48 -10.85
CA ARG A 165 6.61 16.01 -12.21
C ARG A 165 5.17 15.55 -12.36
N ASP A 166 4.65 14.77 -11.39
CA ASP A 166 3.27 14.27 -11.41
C ASP A 166 2.24 15.42 -11.34
N LEU A 167 2.50 16.46 -10.52
CA LEU A 167 1.61 17.61 -10.38
C LEU A 167 1.66 18.50 -11.63
N THR A 168 2.85 18.76 -12.15
CA THR A 168 3.02 19.52 -13.39
C THR A 168 2.32 18.84 -14.57
N ALA A 169 2.40 17.51 -14.68
CA ALA A 169 1.71 16.75 -15.73
C ALA A 169 0.18 16.85 -15.63
N LYS A 170 -0.35 17.13 -14.43
CA LYS A 170 -1.79 17.40 -14.18
C LYS A 170 -2.18 18.87 -14.36
N GLY A 171 -1.22 19.74 -14.72
CA GLY A 171 -1.46 21.18 -14.87
C GLY A 171 -1.58 21.93 -13.54
N GLU A 172 -1.13 21.35 -12.42
CA GLU A 172 -1.15 22.00 -11.11
C GLU A 172 0.11 22.88 -10.96
N PRO A 173 -0.02 24.21 -10.80
CA PRO A 173 1.13 25.12 -10.60
C PRO A 173 1.67 24.99 -9.19
N VAL A 174 2.81 24.33 -9.02
CA VAL A 174 3.49 24.15 -7.72
C VAL A 174 4.99 24.36 -7.89
N ILE A 175 5.66 24.80 -6.82
CA ILE A 175 7.11 24.92 -6.75
C ILE A 175 7.68 23.85 -5.81
N ILE A 176 8.96 23.51 -6.02
CA ILE A 176 9.61 22.39 -5.31
C ILE A 176 9.62 22.58 -3.80
N GLU A 177 9.76 23.81 -3.32
CA GLU A 177 9.76 24.16 -1.89
C GLU A 177 8.43 23.84 -1.22
N GLN A 178 7.30 24.11 -1.91
CA GLN A 178 5.96 23.76 -1.42
C GLN A 178 5.77 22.25 -1.37
N VAL A 179 6.28 21.53 -2.37
CA VAL A 179 6.22 20.05 -2.40
C VAL A 179 7.04 19.47 -1.27
N LEU A 180 8.26 19.96 -1.04
CA LEU A 180 9.13 19.53 0.07
C LEU A 180 8.47 19.76 1.43
N ALA A 181 7.92 20.96 1.67
CA ALA A 181 7.25 21.28 2.92
C ALA A 181 6.01 20.40 3.17
N ALA A 182 5.18 20.21 2.14
CA ALA A 182 4.00 19.34 2.25
C ALA A 182 4.39 17.88 2.51
N GLN A 183 5.47 17.41 1.89
CA GLN A 183 5.99 16.05 2.06
C GLN A 183 6.57 15.84 3.47
N ALA A 184 7.36 16.79 3.98
CA ALA A 184 7.94 16.71 5.33
C ALA A 184 6.84 16.63 6.39
N ARG A 185 5.79 17.46 6.28
CA ARG A 185 4.63 17.40 7.18
C ARG A 185 3.92 16.05 7.11
N ARG A 186 3.72 15.51 5.92
CA ARG A 186 3.08 14.21 5.74
C ARG A 186 3.91 13.07 6.33
N ASP A 187 5.23 13.10 6.16
CA ASP A 187 6.14 12.10 6.74
C ASP A 187 6.10 12.14 8.26
N GLU A 188 6.04 13.35 8.85
CA GLU A 188 5.87 13.54 10.29
C GLU A 188 4.51 12.98 10.77
N GLU A 189 3.41 13.33 10.09
CA GLU A 189 2.07 12.80 10.38
C GLU A 189 2.05 11.27 10.28
N ASP A 190 2.62 10.69 9.20
CA ASP A 190 2.69 9.24 9.00
C ASP A 190 3.51 8.54 10.11
N SER A 191 4.60 9.17 10.60
CA SER A 191 5.51 8.58 11.61
C SER A 191 5.00 8.74 13.04
N SER A 192 4.22 9.78 13.32
CA SER A 192 3.71 10.09 14.68
C SER A 192 2.37 9.40 14.99
N ARG A 193 1.81 8.60 14.09
CA ARG A 193 0.54 7.90 14.31
C ARG A 193 0.59 6.99 15.52
N ALA A 194 -0.47 7.03 16.32
CA ALA A 194 -0.62 6.12 17.45
C ALA A 194 -0.84 4.66 17.06
N LEU A 195 -1.44 4.41 15.87
CA LEU A 195 -1.67 3.07 15.32
C LEU A 195 -1.09 2.99 13.91
N GLY A 196 -0.15 2.07 13.70
CA GLY A 196 0.52 1.84 12.41
C GLY A 196 1.37 3.04 11.97
N PRO A 197 2.32 3.51 12.79
CA PRO A 197 3.27 4.54 12.40
C PRO A 197 4.13 4.07 11.22
N LEU A 198 4.63 5.02 10.44
CA LEU A 198 5.59 4.76 9.38
C LEU A 198 6.97 4.48 9.98
N VAL A 199 7.23 3.22 10.28
CA VAL A 199 8.52 2.71 10.74
C VAL A 199 8.84 1.40 10.02
N PRO A 200 10.13 1.11 9.74
CA PRO A 200 10.50 -0.19 9.18
C PRO A 200 10.19 -1.30 10.18
N ALA A 201 9.69 -2.44 9.68
CA ALA A 201 9.61 -3.64 10.52
C ALA A 201 11.04 -4.10 10.90
N PRO A 202 11.24 -4.71 12.10
CA PRO A 202 12.59 -5.08 12.56
C PRO A 202 13.35 -6.01 11.63
N ASP A 203 12.64 -6.82 10.84
CA ASP A 203 13.17 -7.78 9.87
C ASP A 203 13.03 -7.30 8.41
N ALA A 204 12.64 -6.03 8.19
CA ALA A 204 12.53 -5.45 6.86
C ALA A 204 13.90 -5.17 6.25
N VAL A 205 13.99 -5.38 4.93
CA VAL A 205 15.16 -4.96 4.14
C VAL A 205 14.92 -3.53 3.65
N GLU A 206 15.76 -2.60 4.07
CA GLU A 206 15.69 -1.21 3.61
C GLU A 206 16.37 -1.04 2.25
N ILE A 207 15.68 -0.37 1.32
CA ILE A 207 16.17 -0.12 -0.04
C ILE A 207 15.93 1.33 -0.44
N SER A 208 17.00 2.06 -0.77
CA SER A 208 16.90 3.36 -1.43
C SER A 208 16.67 3.17 -2.94
N THR A 209 15.74 3.96 -3.46
CA THR A 209 15.44 4.03 -4.90
C THR A 209 16.16 5.19 -5.61
N ASP A 210 16.99 5.94 -4.90
CA ASP A 210 17.75 7.06 -5.48
C ASP A 210 18.66 6.57 -6.60
N GLY A 211 18.56 7.20 -7.76
CA GLY A 211 19.40 6.87 -8.91
C GLY A 211 19.09 5.54 -9.60
N LEU A 212 18.03 4.82 -9.17
CA LEU A 212 17.64 3.54 -9.76
C LEU A 212 16.44 3.69 -10.68
N SER A 213 16.44 2.93 -11.78
CA SER A 213 15.25 2.73 -12.60
C SER A 213 14.25 1.81 -11.91
N LEU A 214 12.99 1.81 -12.36
CA LEU A 214 11.96 0.91 -11.87
C LEU A 214 12.41 -0.56 -11.97
N ASP A 215 12.94 -0.97 -13.12
CA ASP A 215 13.38 -2.34 -13.35
C ASP A 215 14.52 -2.75 -12.42
N GLN A 216 15.50 -1.87 -12.20
CA GLN A 216 16.59 -2.13 -11.26
C GLN A 216 16.11 -2.31 -9.81
N VAL A 217 15.08 -1.56 -9.40
CA VAL A 217 14.47 -1.75 -8.08
C VAL A 217 13.74 -3.09 -8.04
N VAL A 218 12.91 -3.39 -9.05
CA VAL A 218 12.16 -4.65 -9.11
C VAL A 218 13.09 -5.86 -9.13
N ASP A 219 14.21 -5.82 -9.87
CA ASP A 219 15.22 -6.90 -9.90
C ASP A 219 15.80 -7.15 -8.50
N LYS A 220 16.09 -6.08 -7.76
CA LYS A 220 16.56 -6.20 -6.36
C LYS A 220 15.51 -6.84 -5.46
N LEU A 221 14.26 -6.41 -5.56
CA LEU A 221 13.18 -6.93 -4.73
C LEU A 221 12.86 -8.39 -5.06
N GLU A 222 12.84 -8.77 -6.32
CA GLU A 222 12.67 -10.16 -6.75
C GLU A 222 13.78 -11.05 -6.16
N LYS A 223 15.05 -10.61 -6.24
CA LYS A 223 16.17 -11.34 -5.64
C LYS A 223 15.98 -11.55 -4.14
N ILE A 224 15.51 -10.55 -3.41
CA ILE A 224 15.22 -10.64 -1.98
C ILE A 224 14.07 -11.61 -1.73
N ALA A 225 12.97 -11.53 -2.50
CA ALA A 225 11.84 -12.43 -2.38
C ALA A 225 12.25 -13.89 -2.58
N ARG A 226 13.10 -14.17 -3.59
CA ARG A 226 13.68 -15.52 -3.82
C ARG A 226 14.52 -16.01 -2.63
N GLN A 227 15.32 -15.14 -2.02
CA GLN A 227 16.11 -15.47 -0.83
C GLN A 227 15.24 -15.74 0.41
N ARG A 228 14.01 -15.20 0.45
CA ARG A 228 13.05 -15.36 1.54
C ARG A 228 12.04 -16.50 1.31
N GLY A 229 12.25 -17.35 0.31
CA GLY A 229 11.46 -18.57 0.09
C GLY A 229 10.55 -18.56 -1.13
N TYR A 230 10.59 -17.52 -1.96
CA TYR A 230 9.87 -17.56 -3.24
C TYR A 230 10.59 -18.55 -4.18
N LEU A 231 9.97 -19.70 -4.41
CA LEU A 231 10.44 -20.75 -5.31
C LEU A 231 9.70 -20.65 -6.66
N GLY A 232 9.78 -19.55 -7.37
CA GLY A 232 9.04 -19.37 -8.62
C GLY A 232 9.04 -20.61 -9.52
N GLU A 233 7.92 -20.87 -10.18
CA GLU A 233 7.85 -21.90 -11.22
C GLU A 233 8.83 -21.52 -12.35
N HIS A 234 9.65 -22.46 -12.76
CA HIS A 234 10.57 -22.35 -13.90
C HIS A 234 9.84 -22.70 -15.20
#